data_170c3f44eaac931004a73bcabf3e70da
#
_entry.id   170c3f44eaac931004a73bcabf3e70da
#
_cell.length_a   1.000
_cell.length_b   1.000
_cell.length_c   1.000
_cell.angle_alpha   90.00
_cell.angle_beta   90.00
_cell.angle_gamma   90.00
#
_symmetry.space_group_name_H-M   'P 1'
#
loop_
_entity.id
_entity.type
_entity.pdbx_description
1 polymer ?
#
loop_
_entity_poly.entity_id
_entity_poly.type
_entity_poly.pdbx_seq_one_letter_code
_entity_poly.pdbx_strand_id
1 'polypeptide(L)'
;MGGARLWESHVHDFGGETMPEIFQKGTLYLCPTPIGNLEDITYRTVRCLREADLIAAEDTRHTKQLLMAYDIDTPLTSYHEHNKAEKGPQLIEKLKDGLMIALVSDAGMPAICDPGSDMVRLALEANLPIVPLPGANAGLTGLIASGMDTTRFTFVGFLPKTQKHRLPVLESVKSYEGTLIFYEAPHRIQQVLGEMIEVLGDRRAVLCRELTKRYEQYLRGSLSQLRADLAAQGTRGEFVILVEGAAAAVEMAASGDVDYASLVRELMEQGVDKKEAIRTVARRCGVPKRSVYQAALSL
;
A
#
# COMPACT_ATOMS: atom_id res chain seq x y z
N MET A 1 5.47 -15.14 -39.50
CA MET A 1 5.59 -13.75 -39.98
C MET A 1 5.71 -12.88 -38.75
N GLY A 2 6.87 -12.26 -38.58
CA GLY A 2 7.31 -11.65 -37.35
C GLY A 2 6.45 -10.45 -36.92
N GLY A 3 5.86 -10.55 -35.77
CA GLY A 3 5.39 -9.38 -35.03
C GLY A 3 6.60 -8.59 -34.58
N ALA A 4 6.90 -7.53 -35.28
CA ALA A 4 7.96 -6.59 -34.90
C ALA A 4 7.71 -6.11 -33.48
N ARG A 5 8.71 -6.23 -32.66
CA ARG A 5 8.77 -5.74 -31.28
C ARG A 5 8.69 -4.21 -31.30
N LEU A 6 7.46 -3.69 -31.31
CA LEU A 6 7.17 -2.23 -31.37
C LEU A 6 7.76 -1.42 -30.20
N TRP A 7 8.29 -2.08 -29.18
CA TRP A 7 8.80 -1.42 -27.97
C TRP A 7 10.35 -1.29 -27.92
N GLU A 8 11.07 -1.98 -28.78
CA GLU A 8 12.55 -1.88 -28.82
C GLU A 8 13.07 -0.54 -29.39
N SER A 9 12.22 0.24 -30.05
CA SER A 9 12.61 1.47 -30.75
C SER A 9 12.23 2.79 -30.06
N HIS A 10 11.59 2.76 -28.87
CA HIS A 10 11.02 3.97 -28.27
C HIS A 10 11.41 4.22 -26.81
N VAL A 11 12.55 3.70 -26.35
CA VAL A 11 13.11 4.15 -25.07
C VAL A 11 13.83 5.47 -25.34
N HIS A 12 13.04 6.54 -25.46
CA HIS A 12 13.57 7.89 -25.57
C HIS A 12 13.93 8.43 -24.18
N ASP A 13 15.11 8.95 -24.12
CA ASP A 13 15.75 9.71 -23.08
C ASP A 13 14.87 10.87 -22.57
N PHE A 14 14.52 10.83 -21.30
CA PHE A 14 13.97 11.97 -20.58
C PHE A 14 15.13 12.76 -19.99
N GLY A 15 15.72 13.68 -20.78
CA GLY A 15 16.70 14.63 -20.28
C GLY A 15 18.17 14.44 -20.70
N GLY A 16 18.47 13.69 -21.77
CA GLY A 16 19.81 13.60 -22.36
C GLY A 16 20.79 12.68 -21.64
N GLU A 17 20.36 11.95 -20.61
CA GLU A 17 21.16 10.89 -19.99
C GLU A 17 20.80 9.53 -20.56
N THR A 18 21.78 8.83 -21.11
CA THR A 18 21.61 7.44 -21.56
C THR A 18 21.17 6.58 -20.38
N MET A 19 20.07 5.85 -20.54
CA MET A 19 19.62 4.86 -19.55
C MET A 19 20.79 3.98 -19.16
N PRO A 20 20.98 3.65 -17.86
CA PRO A 20 22.03 2.71 -17.47
C PRO A 20 21.83 1.40 -18.23
N GLU A 21 22.77 1.08 -19.09
CA GLU A 21 22.66 0.05 -20.11
C GLU A 21 22.64 -1.38 -19.56
N ILE A 22 23.02 -1.60 -18.32
CA ILE A 22 23.32 -2.96 -17.86
C ILE A 22 22.77 -3.18 -16.44
N PHE A 23 21.96 -4.21 -16.28
CA PHE A 23 21.70 -4.76 -14.95
C PHE A 23 23.00 -5.34 -14.37
N GLN A 24 23.23 -5.08 -13.08
CA GLN A 24 24.49 -5.42 -12.43
C GLN A 24 24.48 -6.85 -11.90
N LYS A 25 25.57 -7.58 -12.13
CA LYS A 25 25.83 -8.89 -11.55
C LYS A 25 25.96 -8.80 -10.02
N GLY A 26 25.67 -9.89 -9.33
CA GLY A 26 25.69 -9.94 -7.87
C GLY A 26 24.60 -9.09 -7.20
N THR A 27 23.54 -8.71 -7.92
CA THR A 27 22.49 -7.80 -7.46
C THR A 27 21.16 -8.52 -7.34
N LEU A 28 20.45 -8.25 -6.25
CA LEU A 28 19.07 -8.65 -6.03
C LEU A 28 18.11 -7.60 -6.60
N TYR A 29 17.34 -7.96 -7.61
CA TYR A 29 16.31 -7.09 -8.19
C TYR A 29 14.94 -7.48 -7.65
N LEU A 30 14.21 -6.52 -7.06
CA LEU A 30 12.83 -6.71 -6.64
C LEU A 30 11.92 -6.33 -7.80
N CYS A 31 11.29 -7.32 -8.41
CA CYS A 31 10.55 -7.18 -9.67
C CYS A 31 9.05 -7.28 -9.43
N PRO A 32 8.29 -6.17 -9.48
CA PRO A 32 6.83 -6.20 -9.38
C PRO A 32 6.19 -6.96 -10.52
N THR A 33 5.18 -7.76 -10.19
CA THR A 33 4.35 -8.49 -11.14
C THR A 33 2.96 -7.85 -11.26
N PRO A 34 2.20 -8.12 -12.32
CA PRO A 34 0.83 -7.63 -12.44
C PRO A 34 -0.07 -8.09 -11.29
N ILE A 35 -1.06 -7.27 -10.93
CA ILE A 35 -2.05 -7.60 -9.90
C ILE A 35 -3.39 -8.11 -10.48
N GLY A 36 -3.44 -8.36 -11.78
CA GLY A 36 -4.64 -8.85 -12.45
C GLY A 36 -4.68 -8.61 -13.96
N ASN A 37 -3.92 -7.65 -14.46
CA ASN A 37 -3.80 -7.36 -15.89
C ASN A 37 -2.33 -7.44 -16.32
N LEU A 38 -2.02 -8.31 -17.26
CA LEU A 38 -0.66 -8.50 -17.75
C LEU A 38 -0.04 -7.21 -18.28
N GLU A 39 -0.81 -6.30 -18.87
CA GLU A 39 -0.33 -5.04 -19.42
C GLU A 39 0.22 -4.07 -18.36
N ASP A 40 -0.03 -4.33 -17.06
CA ASP A 40 0.48 -3.50 -15.96
C ASP A 40 1.94 -3.80 -15.59
N ILE A 41 2.60 -4.76 -16.23
CA ILE A 41 4.02 -5.00 -16.04
C ILE A 41 4.84 -3.90 -16.73
N THR A 42 5.91 -3.43 -16.07
CA THR A 42 6.77 -2.44 -16.71
C THR A 42 7.75 -3.08 -17.70
N TYR A 43 8.08 -2.36 -18.77
CA TYR A 43 9.14 -2.78 -19.72
C TYR A 43 10.46 -3.11 -19.02
N ARG A 44 10.81 -2.32 -17.99
CA ARG A 44 12.03 -2.54 -17.21
C ARG A 44 11.97 -3.87 -16.43
N THR A 45 10.80 -4.23 -15.89
CA THR A 45 10.61 -5.52 -15.22
C THR A 45 10.76 -6.67 -16.21
N VAL A 46 10.10 -6.61 -17.37
CA VAL A 46 10.23 -7.65 -18.41
C VAL A 46 11.68 -7.83 -18.83
N ARG A 47 12.39 -6.74 -19.07
CA ARG A 47 13.82 -6.77 -19.41
C ARG A 47 14.66 -7.38 -18.29
N CYS A 48 14.43 -6.98 -17.03
CA CYS A 48 15.12 -7.54 -15.87
C CYS A 48 14.92 -9.04 -15.75
N LEU A 49 13.68 -9.52 -15.91
CA LEU A 49 13.35 -10.94 -15.85
C LEU A 49 14.02 -11.75 -16.98
N ARG A 50 14.21 -11.16 -18.17
CA ARG A 50 14.94 -11.81 -19.29
C ARG A 50 16.44 -11.90 -19.07
N GLU A 51 17.04 -10.85 -18.48
CA GLU A 51 18.48 -10.74 -18.30
C GLU A 51 18.96 -11.37 -16.99
N ALA A 52 18.07 -11.71 -16.06
CA ALA A 52 18.42 -12.38 -14.80
C ALA A 52 18.99 -13.77 -15.04
N ASP A 53 19.97 -14.16 -14.22
CA ASP A 53 20.50 -15.53 -14.23
C ASP A 53 19.54 -16.50 -13.55
N LEU A 54 18.71 -16.00 -12.62
CA LEU A 54 17.74 -16.79 -11.85
C LEU A 54 16.58 -15.92 -11.39
N ILE A 55 15.38 -16.45 -11.48
CA ILE A 55 14.18 -15.84 -10.88
C ILE A 55 13.78 -16.64 -9.65
N ALA A 56 13.72 -15.96 -8.48
CA ALA A 56 13.17 -16.49 -7.25
C ALA A 56 11.70 -16.09 -7.11
N ALA A 57 10.79 -17.06 -7.04
CA ALA A 57 9.35 -16.85 -7.09
C ALA A 57 8.63 -17.51 -5.92
N GLU A 58 7.57 -16.88 -5.43
CA GLU A 58 6.71 -17.41 -4.36
C GLU A 58 5.97 -18.67 -4.84
N ASP A 59 5.20 -18.59 -5.92
CA ASP A 59 4.66 -19.76 -6.66
C ASP A 59 5.24 -19.82 -8.07
N THR A 60 6.12 -20.79 -8.30
CA THR A 60 6.76 -21.00 -9.60
C THR A 60 5.79 -21.35 -10.72
N ARG A 61 4.61 -21.93 -10.39
CA ARG A 61 3.58 -22.28 -11.39
C ARG A 61 2.90 -21.02 -11.90
N HIS A 62 2.58 -20.10 -10.99
CA HIS A 62 1.99 -18.80 -11.32
C HIS A 62 2.98 -17.96 -12.13
N THR A 63 4.20 -17.82 -11.62
CA THR A 63 5.27 -17.08 -12.31
C THR A 63 5.58 -17.65 -13.68
N LYS A 64 5.57 -18.97 -13.87
CA LYS A 64 5.80 -19.61 -15.18
C LYS A 64 4.77 -19.15 -16.21
N GLN A 65 3.50 -18.98 -15.84
CA GLN A 65 2.46 -18.48 -16.75
C GLN A 65 2.77 -17.03 -17.19
N LEU A 66 3.22 -16.19 -16.24
CA LEU A 66 3.65 -14.82 -16.54
C LEU A 66 4.84 -14.83 -17.53
N LEU A 67 5.88 -15.61 -17.25
CA LEU A 67 7.07 -15.68 -18.11
C LEU A 67 6.72 -16.17 -19.52
N MET A 68 5.84 -17.16 -19.65
CA MET A 68 5.37 -17.66 -20.95
C MET A 68 4.63 -16.57 -21.74
N ALA A 69 3.84 -15.70 -21.08
CA ALA A 69 3.13 -14.60 -21.73
C ALA A 69 4.07 -13.54 -22.35
N TYR A 70 5.31 -13.46 -21.84
CA TYR A 70 6.32 -12.50 -22.30
C TYR A 70 7.53 -13.14 -23.00
N ASP A 71 7.44 -14.43 -23.36
CA ASP A 71 8.54 -15.18 -24.00
C ASP A 71 9.86 -15.08 -23.22
N ILE A 72 9.82 -15.40 -21.91
CA ILE A 72 10.95 -15.37 -21.01
C ILE A 72 11.27 -16.80 -20.56
N ASP A 73 12.50 -17.26 -20.81
CA ASP A 73 12.99 -18.61 -20.53
C ASP A 73 13.95 -18.68 -19.33
N THR A 74 14.07 -17.61 -18.55
CA THR A 74 14.97 -17.52 -17.41
C THR A 74 14.66 -18.61 -16.37
N PRO A 75 15.67 -19.31 -15.82
CA PRO A 75 15.49 -20.35 -14.81
C PRO A 75 14.73 -19.85 -13.58
N LEU A 76 13.82 -20.69 -13.06
CA LEU A 76 13.01 -20.43 -11.89
C LEU A 76 13.44 -21.27 -10.68
N THR A 77 13.40 -20.68 -9.50
CA THR A 77 13.45 -21.39 -8.21
C THR A 77 12.34 -20.90 -7.29
N SER A 78 11.88 -21.78 -6.38
CA SER A 78 10.89 -21.38 -5.39
C SER A 78 11.55 -20.65 -4.21
N TYR A 79 10.90 -19.57 -3.74
CA TYR A 79 11.23 -18.87 -2.50
C TYR A 79 9.95 -18.41 -1.82
N HIS A 80 9.47 -19.15 -0.83
CA HIS A 80 8.19 -18.91 -0.16
C HIS A 80 8.34 -19.11 1.36
N GLU A 81 7.31 -18.79 2.14
CA GLU A 81 7.30 -18.80 3.60
C GLU A 81 7.82 -20.15 4.20
N HIS A 82 7.51 -21.27 3.54
CA HIS A 82 7.88 -22.61 4.08
C HIS A 82 9.31 -23.02 3.75
N ASN A 83 9.99 -22.39 2.79
CA ASN A 83 11.37 -22.77 2.41
C ASN A 83 12.39 -21.65 2.57
N LYS A 84 11.98 -20.43 2.95
CA LYS A 84 12.83 -19.24 3.02
C LYS A 84 14.07 -19.42 3.90
N ALA A 85 13.95 -20.19 5.00
CA ALA A 85 15.06 -20.44 5.92
C ALA A 85 16.20 -21.26 5.28
N GLU A 86 15.89 -22.17 4.36
CA GLU A 86 16.85 -22.97 3.62
C GLU A 86 17.31 -22.27 2.34
N LYS A 87 16.35 -21.77 1.55
CA LYS A 87 16.61 -21.17 0.24
C LYS A 87 17.27 -19.81 0.30
N GLY A 88 16.95 -18.99 1.32
CA GLY A 88 17.52 -17.66 1.49
C GLY A 88 19.05 -17.67 1.46
N PRO A 89 19.73 -18.41 2.36
CA PRO A 89 21.19 -18.51 2.35
C PRO A 89 21.76 -19.02 1.01
N GLN A 90 21.11 -19.98 0.36
CA GLN A 90 21.54 -20.50 -0.95
C GLN A 90 21.49 -19.42 -2.04
N LEU A 91 20.47 -18.55 -2.04
CA LEU A 91 20.34 -17.45 -2.97
C LEU A 91 21.38 -16.36 -2.67
N ILE A 92 21.68 -16.10 -1.40
CA ILE A 92 22.73 -15.15 -1.01
C ILE A 92 24.11 -15.61 -1.53
N GLU A 93 24.46 -16.89 -1.40
CA GLU A 93 25.72 -17.39 -1.95
C GLU A 93 25.76 -17.23 -3.47
N LYS A 94 24.68 -17.52 -4.19
CA LYS A 94 24.61 -17.27 -5.65
C LYS A 94 24.80 -15.80 -6.01
N LEU A 95 24.26 -14.86 -5.24
CA LEU A 95 24.48 -13.43 -5.43
C LEU A 95 25.95 -13.07 -5.21
N LYS A 96 26.61 -13.62 -4.16
CA LYS A 96 28.04 -13.44 -3.90
C LYS A 96 28.92 -14.01 -5.04
N ASP A 97 28.49 -15.11 -5.64
CA ASP A 97 29.14 -15.70 -6.81
C ASP A 97 28.91 -14.86 -8.10
N GLY A 98 28.22 -13.72 -7.98
CA GLY A 98 28.02 -12.79 -9.08
C GLY A 98 26.77 -13.04 -9.91
N LEU A 99 25.85 -13.94 -9.52
CA LEU A 99 24.60 -14.12 -10.24
C LEU A 99 23.68 -12.92 -10.01
N MET A 100 22.97 -12.49 -11.05
CA MET A 100 21.87 -11.56 -10.99
C MET A 100 20.57 -12.32 -10.67
N ILE A 101 19.92 -11.99 -9.55
CA ILE A 101 18.68 -12.64 -9.14
C ILE A 101 17.52 -11.66 -9.17
N ALA A 102 16.45 -12.01 -9.87
CA ALA A 102 15.17 -11.32 -9.82
C ALA A 102 14.24 -12.02 -8.81
N LEU A 103 13.77 -11.27 -7.82
CA LEU A 103 12.75 -11.74 -6.86
C LEU A 103 11.39 -11.23 -7.29
N VAL A 104 10.42 -12.12 -7.40
CA VAL A 104 9.02 -11.82 -7.72
C VAL A 104 8.08 -12.39 -6.66
N SER A 105 6.96 -11.72 -6.42
CA SER A 105 5.81 -12.24 -5.68
C SER A 105 4.72 -12.72 -6.64
N ASP A 106 3.68 -13.36 -6.14
CA ASP A 106 2.56 -13.82 -6.95
C ASP A 106 1.80 -12.67 -7.59
N ALA A 107 1.70 -11.51 -6.90
CA ALA A 107 1.05 -10.32 -7.44
C ALA A 107 1.59 -9.04 -6.79
N GLY A 108 1.92 -8.04 -7.60
CA GLY A 108 2.36 -6.73 -7.15
C GLY A 108 3.84 -6.67 -6.75
N MET A 109 4.15 -5.83 -5.78
CA MET A 109 5.52 -5.56 -5.34
C MET A 109 6.00 -6.64 -4.37
N PRO A 110 7.12 -7.34 -4.66
CA PRO A 110 7.72 -8.27 -3.72
C PRO A 110 8.20 -7.54 -2.45
N ALA A 111 8.28 -8.27 -1.35
CA ALA A 111 8.54 -7.78 0.01
C ALA A 111 7.42 -6.97 0.65
N ILE A 112 6.23 -6.95 0.04
CA ILE A 112 5.01 -6.37 0.64
C ILE A 112 4.00 -7.49 0.90
N CYS A 113 3.84 -7.90 2.15
CA CYS A 113 2.98 -9.01 2.58
C CYS A 113 3.41 -10.41 2.09
N ASP A 114 4.66 -10.58 1.73
CA ASP A 114 5.26 -11.84 1.26
C ASP A 114 6.65 -12.07 1.88
N PRO A 115 7.27 -13.25 1.74
CA PRO A 115 8.57 -13.58 2.33
C PRO A 115 9.76 -12.82 1.70
N GLY A 116 9.55 -12.01 0.67
CA GLY A 116 10.60 -11.22 0.03
C GLY A 116 11.31 -10.28 1.00
N SER A 117 10.64 -9.81 2.05
CA SER A 117 11.24 -8.99 3.10
C SER A 117 12.40 -9.69 3.84
N ASP A 118 12.31 -11.01 4.05
CA ASP A 118 13.41 -11.81 4.63
C ASP A 118 14.61 -11.88 3.66
N MET A 119 14.36 -12.02 2.35
CA MET A 119 15.43 -12.03 1.35
C MET A 119 16.15 -10.69 1.27
N VAL A 120 15.40 -9.58 1.35
CA VAL A 120 15.96 -8.22 1.42
C VAL A 120 16.86 -8.08 2.65
N ARG A 121 16.40 -8.53 3.83
CA ARG A 121 17.18 -8.48 5.06
C ARG A 121 18.48 -9.28 4.94
N LEU A 122 18.43 -10.52 4.42
CA LEU A 122 19.61 -11.35 4.22
C LEU A 122 20.61 -10.71 3.23
N ALA A 123 20.13 -10.09 2.15
CA ALA A 123 20.99 -9.39 1.19
C ALA A 123 21.67 -8.18 1.82
N LEU A 124 20.97 -7.40 2.64
CA LEU A 124 21.52 -6.26 3.38
C LEU A 124 22.58 -6.71 4.41
N GLU A 125 22.31 -7.78 5.16
CA GLU A 125 23.27 -8.38 6.11
C GLU A 125 24.56 -8.87 5.41
N ALA A 126 24.43 -9.31 4.15
CA ALA A 126 25.56 -9.74 3.32
C ALA A 126 26.22 -8.59 2.53
N ASN A 127 25.81 -7.32 2.72
CA ASN A 127 26.26 -6.13 1.99
C ASN A 127 26.13 -6.28 0.47
N LEU A 128 25.08 -6.95 -0.02
CA LEU A 128 24.79 -7.12 -1.44
C LEU A 128 23.90 -5.98 -1.96
N PRO A 129 24.09 -5.53 -3.20
CA PRO A 129 23.25 -4.51 -3.79
C PRO A 129 21.84 -5.01 -4.03
N ILE A 130 20.85 -4.14 -3.73
CA ILE A 130 19.42 -4.39 -3.92
C ILE A 130 18.84 -3.26 -4.76
N VAL A 131 18.12 -3.60 -5.81
CA VAL A 131 17.48 -2.62 -6.70
C VAL A 131 15.98 -2.93 -6.81
N PRO A 132 15.11 -2.12 -6.18
CA PRO A 132 13.68 -2.23 -6.39
C PRO A 132 13.28 -1.60 -7.72
N LEU A 133 12.45 -2.29 -8.48
CA LEU A 133 11.80 -1.74 -9.67
C LEU A 133 10.41 -1.19 -9.29
N PRO A 134 9.99 -0.04 -9.83
CA PRO A 134 8.61 0.45 -9.65
C PRO A 134 7.63 -0.45 -10.42
N GLY A 135 6.41 -0.57 -9.93
CA GLY A 135 5.39 -1.36 -10.61
C GLY A 135 4.05 -1.41 -9.88
N ALA A 136 3.19 -2.34 -10.30
CA ALA A 136 1.82 -2.48 -9.81
C ALA A 136 1.76 -2.67 -8.29
N ASN A 137 0.84 -1.93 -7.65
CA ASN A 137 0.58 -2.00 -6.21
C ASN A 137 -0.90 -1.77 -5.93
N ALA A 138 -1.61 -2.79 -5.47
CA ALA A 138 -3.05 -2.72 -5.26
C ALA A 138 -3.47 -1.66 -4.22
N GLY A 139 -2.72 -1.50 -3.14
CA GLY A 139 -3.02 -0.52 -2.09
C GLY A 139 -2.97 0.92 -2.58
N LEU A 140 -1.90 1.28 -3.29
CA LEU A 140 -1.74 2.63 -3.85
C LEU A 140 -2.70 2.87 -5.02
N THR A 141 -2.92 1.87 -5.89
CA THR A 141 -3.92 1.95 -6.97
C THR A 141 -5.31 2.21 -6.42
N GLY A 142 -5.71 1.48 -5.37
CA GLY A 142 -6.97 1.73 -4.68
C GLY A 142 -7.03 3.11 -4.03
N LEU A 143 -5.96 3.55 -3.37
CA LEU A 143 -5.89 4.83 -2.66
C LEU A 143 -6.14 6.02 -3.59
N ILE A 144 -5.45 6.09 -4.74
CA ILE A 144 -5.60 7.21 -5.68
C ILE A 144 -6.99 7.28 -6.32
N ALA A 145 -7.72 6.15 -6.38
CA ALA A 145 -9.09 6.07 -6.91
C ALA A 145 -10.17 6.22 -5.83
N SER A 146 -9.79 6.25 -4.55
CA SER A 146 -10.74 6.27 -3.42
C SER A 146 -11.43 7.62 -3.18
N GLY A 147 -10.75 8.73 -3.49
CA GLY A 147 -11.16 10.07 -3.09
C GLY A 147 -10.99 10.36 -1.60
N MET A 148 -10.11 9.60 -0.92
CA MET A 148 -9.67 9.84 0.47
C MET A 148 -8.37 10.65 0.50
N ASP A 149 -7.93 11.04 1.70
CA ASP A 149 -6.64 11.73 1.88
C ASP A 149 -5.49 10.82 1.45
N THR A 150 -4.69 11.29 0.49
CA THR A 150 -3.50 10.63 -0.02
C THR A 150 -2.20 11.18 0.57
N THR A 151 -2.29 12.24 1.37
CA THR A 151 -1.10 12.87 1.98
C THR A 151 -0.59 12.11 3.18
N ARG A 152 -1.50 11.48 3.93
CA ARG A 152 -1.18 10.64 5.08
C ARG A 152 -2.00 9.34 5.01
N PHE A 153 -1.31 8.21 4.95
CA PHE A 153 -1.95 6.90 4.98
C PHE A 153 -1.07 5.88 5.69
N THR A 154 -1.69 4.83 6.18
CA THR A 154 -1.01 3.67 6.77
C THR A 154 -1.42 2.42 6.03
N PHE A 155 -0.43 1.70 5.49
CA PHE A 155 -0.64 0.38 4.95
C PHE A 155 -0.55 -0.65 6.08
N VAL A 156 -1.68 -1.28 6.38
CA VAL A 156 -1.80 -2.32 7.41
C VAL A 156 -1.64 -3.72 6.80
N GLY A 157 -2.03 -3.86 5.54
CA GLY A 157 -1.97 -5.15 4.81
C GLY A 157 -3.04 -6.14 5.28
N PHE A 158 -2.71 -7.45 5.23
CA PHE A 158 -3.62 -8.49 5.68
C PHE A 158 -3.69 -8.55 7.20
N LEU A 159 -4.91 -8.50 7.72
CA LEU A 159 -5.14 -8.71 9.14
C LEU A 159 -4.87 -10.18 9.56
N PRO A 160 -4.41 -10.43 10.78
CA PRO A 160 -4.18 -11.77 11.30
C PRO A 160 -5.36 -12.72 11.12
N LYS A 161 -5.11 -14.03 10.98
CA LYS A 161 -6.15 -15.04 10.69
C LYS A 161 -7.18 -15.18 11.81
N THR A 162 -6.80 -15.01 13.07
CA THR A 162 -7.69 -15.18 14.22
C THR A 162 -8.15 -13.84 14.77
N GLN A 163 -9.40 -13.74 15.20
CA GLN A 163 -10.00 -12.55 15.81
C GLN A 163 -9.16 -12.03 16.99
N LYS A 164 -8.70 -12.93 17.85
CA LYS A 164 -7.84 -12.60 19.01
C LYS A 164 -6.63 -11.73 18.63
N HIS A 165 -6.06 -11.95 17.45
CA HIS A 165 -4.90 -11.20 16.98
C HIS A 165 -5.31 -10.03 16.07
N ARG A 166 -6.47 -10.05 15.42
CA ARG A 166 -6.97 -8.95 14.59
C ARG A 166 -7.39 -7.73 15.39
N LEU A 167 -8.15 -7.94 16.46
CA LEU A 167 -8.67 -6.83 17.27
C LEU A 167 -7.58 -5.91 17.80
N PRO A 168 -6.45 -6.42 18.36
CA PRO A 168 -5.34 -5.56 18.77
C PRO A 168 -4.73 -4.74 17.62
N VAL A 169 -4.65 -5.29 16.41
CA VAL A 169 -4.15 -4.54 15.24
C VAL A 169 -5.12 -3.42 14.88
N LEU A 170 -6.43 -3.69 14.85
CA LEU A 170 -7.43 -2.66 14.60
C LEU A 170 -7.43 -1.56 15.67
N GLU A 171 -7.32 -1.93 16.96
CA GLU A 171 -7.22 -0.96 18.05
C GLU A 171 -5.95 -0.10 17.93
N SER A 172 -4.81 -0.65 17.48
CA SER A 172 -3.56 0.10 17.33
C SER A 172 -3.63 1.20 16.27
N VAL A 173 -4.54 1.09 15.30
CA VAL A 173 -4.71 2.07 14.22
C VAL A 173 -5.97 2.93 14.37
N LYS A 174 -6.75 2.70 15.43
CA LYS A 174 -8.04 3.35 15.67
C LYS A 174 -7.98 4.88 15.71
N SER A 175 -6.94 5.43 16.34
CA SER A 175 -6.74 6.88 16.47
C SER A 175 -5.96 7.51 15.31
N TYR A 176 -5.54 6.71 14.33
CA TYR A 176 -4.79 7.24 13.20
C TYR A 176 -5.68 8.12 12.31
N GLU A 177 -5.25 9.36 12.05
CA GLU A 177 -6.03 10.37 11.32
C GLU A 177 -5.94 10.24 9.79
N GLY A 178 -4.93 9.56 9.27
CA GLY A 178 -4.76 9.33 7.82
C GLY A 178 -5.55 8.12 7.32
N THR A 179 -5.59 7.92 6.01
CA THR A 179 -6.27 6.79 5.39
C THR A 179 -5.62 5.46 5.78
N LEU A 180 -6.44 4.49 6.19
CA LEU A 180 -6.00 3.12 6.49
C LEU A 180 -6.21 2.23 5.28
N ILE A 181 -5.20 1.42 4.92
CA ILE A 181 -5.24 0.51 3.76
C ILE A 181 -5.05 -0.93 4.24
N PHE A 182 -6.04 -1.78 3.94
CA PHE A 182 -6.02 -3.20 4.26
C PHE A 182 -6.18 -4.04 3.00
N TYR A 183 -5.62 -5.24 3.01
CA TYR A 183 -5.92 -6.31 2.07
C TYR A 183 -6.78 -7.35 2.74
N GLU A 184 -7.77 -7.91 2.02
CA GLU A 184 -8.58 -8.96 2.60
C GLU A 184 -9.06 -9.98 1.57
N ALA A 185 -9.14 -11.23 2.03
CA ALA A 185 -9.59 -12.35 1.24
C ALA A 185 -11.14 -12.45 1.23
N PRO A 186 -11.74 -12.98 0.15
CA PRO A 186 -13.18 -12.99 -0.03
C PRO A 186 -13.94 -13.75 1.06
N HIS A 187 -13.36 -14.80 1.61
CA HIS A 187 -14.00 -15.62 2.63
C HIS A 187 -14.04 -14.98 4.03
N ARG A 188 -13.28 -13.90 4.25
CA ARG A 188 -13.16 -13.21 5.54
C ARG A 188 -13.77 -11.80 5.54
N ILE A 189 -13.98 -11.21 4.38
CA ILE A 189 -14.34 -9.79 4.21
C ILE A 189 -15.57 -9.39 5.06
N GLN A 190 -16.61 -10.21 5.11
CA GLN A 190 -17.83 -9.93 5.88
C GLN A 190 -17.59 -9.87 7.39
N GLN A 191 -16.76 -10.78 7.90
CA GLN A 191 -16.40 -10.80 9.31
C GLN A 191 -15.50 -9.61 9.65
N VAL A 192 -14.50 -9.34 8.81
CA VAL A 192 -13.53 -8.26 9.03
C VAL A 192 -14.21 -6.89 9.00
N LEU A 193 -15.14 -6.65 8.08
CA LEU A 193 -15.91 -5.40 8.06
C LEU A 193 -16.75 -5.23 9.34
N GLY A 194 -17.32 -6.32 9.88
CA GLY A 194 -18.01 -6.29 11.17
C GLY A 194 -17.10 -5.87 12.32
N GLU A 195 -15.92 -6.46 12.41
CA GLU A 195 -14.90 -6.13 13.42
C GLU A 195 -14.35 -4.69 13.26
N MET A 196 -14.19 -4.22 12.01
CA MET A 196 -13.81 -2.83 11.74
C MET A 196 -14.88 -1.85 12.24
N ILE A 197 -16.17 -2.14 12.02
CA ILE A 197 -17.26 -1.30 12.52
C ILE A 197 -17.24 -1.23 14.07
N GLU A 198 -17.04 -2.37 14.73
CA GLU A 198 -17.00 -2.44 16.20
C GLU A 198 -15.82 -1.66 16.78
N VAL A 199 -14.64 -1.75 16.18
CA VAL A 199 -13.41 -1.16 16.71
C VAL A 199 -13.19 0.27 16.23
N LEU A 200 -13.28 0.51 14.90
CA LEU A 200 -12.98 1.81 14.30
C LEU A 200 -14.17 2.76 14.29
N GLY A 201 -15.40 2.21 14.45
CA GLY A 201 -16.67 2.91 14.20
C GLY A 201 -17.09 2.80 12.72
N ASP A 202 -18.31 3.25 12.42
CA ASP A 202 -18.90 3.20 11.07
C ASP A 202 -18.34 4.34 10.18
N ARG A 203 -17.06 4.25 9.85
CA ARG A 203 -16.35 5.26 9.06
C ARG A 203 -16.67 5.13 7.57
N ARG A 204 -16.47 6.23 6.86
CA ARG A 204 -16.41 6.22 5.40
C ARG A 204 -15.32 5.26 4.92
N ALA A 205 -15.65 4.44 3.93
CA ALA A 205 -14.74 3.46 3.40
C ALA A 205 -14.92 3.29 1.89
N VAL A 206 -13.93 2.69 1.25
CA VAL A 206 -13.97 2.27 -0.14
C VAL A 206 -13.48 0.83 -0.22
N LEU A 207 -14.26 -0.03 -0.87
CA LEU A 207 -13.81 -1.36 -1.23
C LEU A 207 -13.45 -1.37 -2.71
N CYS A 208 -12.17 -1.60 -2.99
CA CYS A 208 -11.72 -1.87 -4.35
C CYS A 208 -11.71 -3.39 -4.52
N ARG A 209 -12.50 -3.88 -5.47
CA ARG A 209 -12.66 -5.31 -5.75
C ARG A 209 -12.11 -5.62 -7.12
N GLU A 210 -11.29 -6.69 -7.24
CA GLU A 210 -10.78 -7.18 -8.51
C GLU A 210 -10.04 -6.10 -9.33
N LEU A 211 -9.21 -5.29 -8.66
CA LEU A 211 -8.44 -4.21 -9.31
C LEU A 211 -7.70 -4.71 -10.55
N THR A 212 -7.74 -3.93 -11.61
CA THR A 212 -7.15 -4.18 -12.94
C THR A 212 -7.76 -5.35 -13.72
N LYS A 213 -8.65 -6.14 -13.11
CA LYS A 213 -9.31 -7.29 -13.75
C LYS A 213 -10.60 -6.89 -14.47
N ARG A 214 -11.16 -7.80 -15.27
CA ARG A 214 -12.38 -7.59 -16.05
C ARG A 214 -13.58 -7.09 -15.24
N TYR A 215 -13.68 -7.47 -13.97
CA TYR A 215 -14.79 -7.12 -13.08
C TYR A 215 -14.36 -6.17 -11.95
N GLU A 216 -13.45 -5.26 -12.27
CA GLU A 216 -13.01 -4.21 -11.36
C GLU A 216 -14.20 -3.37 -10.86
N GLN A 217 -14.26 -3.16 -9.55
CA GLN A 217 -15.30 -2.38 -8.89
C GLN A 217 -14.73 -1.51 -7.77
N TYR A 218 -15.34 -0.32 -7.62
CA TYR A 218 -15.09 0.59 -6.50
C TYR A 218 -16.41 0.86 -5.79
N LEU A 219 -16.63 0.23 -4.63
CA LEU A 219 -17.80 0.43 -3.79
C LEU A 219 -17.48 1.50 -2.73
N ARG A 220 -18.29 2.53 -2.62
CA ARG A 220 -18.08 3.68 -1.74
C ARG A 220 -19.25 3.86 -0.80
N GLY A 221 -19.00 4.02 0.50
CA GLY A 221 -20.05 4.20 1.52
C GLY A 221 -19.47 4.20 2.92
N SER A 222 -20.29 3.98 3.93
CA SER A 222 -19.83 3.62 5.26
C SER A 222 -19.48 2.13 5.31
N LEU A 223 -18.69 1.70 6.31
CA LEU A 223 -18.35 0.29 6.52
C LEU A 223 -19.61 -0.58 6.63
N SER A 224 -20.67 -0.09 7.29
CA SER A 224 -21.93 -0.81 7.43
C SER A 224 -22.69 -0.96 6.11
N GLN A 225 -22.75 0.09 5.29
CA GLN A 225 -23.35 0.04 3.96
C GLN A 225 -22.61 -0.94 3.06
N LEU A 226 -21.27 -0.85 3.01
CA LEU A 226 -20.44 -1.74 2.19
C LEU A 226 -20.57 -3.21 2.62
N ARG A 227 -20.68 -3.47 3.93
CA ARG A 227 -20.93 -4.81 4.45
C ARG A 227 -22.28 -5.35 3.98
N ALA A 228 -23.34 -4.52 4.00
CA ALA A 228 -24.66 -4.89 3.52
C ALA A 228 -24.67 -5.14 2.00
N ASP A 229 -24.03 -4.29 1.21
CA ASP A 229 -23.91 -4.43 -0.24
C ASP A 229 -23.22 -5.75 -0.63
N LEU A 230 -22.12 -6.09 0.04
CA LEU A 230 -21.43 -7.36 -0.17
C LEU A 230 -22.27 -8.58 0.25
N ALA A 231 -23.12 -8.45 1.26
CA ALA A 231 -24.03 -9.53 1.65
C ALA A 231 -25.05 -9.81 0.53
N ALA A 232 -25.49 -8.79 -0.20
CA ALA A 232 -26.43 -8.92 -1.30
C ALA A 232 -25.76 -9.35 -2.62
N GLN A 233 -24.57 -8.83 -2.93
CA GLN A 233 -23.88 -9.06 -4.21
C GLN A 233 -22.92 -10.26 -4.20
N GLY A 234 -22.60 -10.79 -3.02
CA GLY A 234 -21.60 -11.84 -2.82
C GLY A 234 -20.18 -11.31 -2.65
N THR A 235 -19.32 -12.15 -2.07
CA THR A 235 -17.98 -11.80 -1.59
C THR A 235 -16.86 -12.36 -2.49
N ARG A 236 -17.13 -12.72 -3.75
CA ARG A 236 -16.09 -13.25 -4.65
C ARG A 236 -15.08 -12.16 -5.02
N GLY A 237 -13.81 -12.54 -5.20
CA GLY A 237 -12.74 -11.66 -5.66
C GLY A 237 -11.83 -11.19 -4.53
N GLU A 238 -10.76 -10.49 -4.88
CA GLU A 238 -9.79 -9.91 -3.97
C GLU A 238 -10.17 -8.47 -3.62
N PHE A 239 -9.89 -8.08 -2.39
CA PHE A 239 -10.32 -6.78 -1.88
C PHE A 239 -9.15 -5.96 -1.34
N VAL A 240 -9.13 -4.67 -1.72
CA VAL A 240 -8.45 -3.61 -0.98
C VAL A 240 -9.51 -2.80 -0.24
N ILE A 241 -9.35 -2.67 1.07
CA ILE A 241 -10.24 -1.89 1.93
C ILE A 241 -9.53 -0.60 2.30
N LEU A 242 -10.11 0.53 1.95
CA LEU A 242 -9.63 1.84 2.37
C LEU A 242 -10.63 2.40 3.38
N VAL A 243 -10.14 2.78 4.56
CA VAL A 243 -10.97 3.34 5.63
C VAL A 243 -10.47 4.73 5.96
N GLU A 244 -11.38 5.69 6.04
CA GLU A 244 -11.06 7.05 6.46
C GLU A 244 -10.44 7.06 7.87
N GLY A 245 -9.43 7.88 8.08
CA GLY A 245 -8.80 8.04 9.37
C GLY A 245 -9.75 8.46 10.48
N ALA A 246 -9.31 8.40 11.71
CA ALA A 246 -10.06 9.00 12.81
C ALA A 246 -10.32 10.47 12.49
N ALA A 247 -11.51 10.96 12.74
CA ALA A 247 -11.73 12.39 12.82
C ALA A 247 -10.68 12.93 13.79
N ALA A 248 -9.95 14.00 13.38
CA ALA A 248 -9.10 14.69 14.33
C ALA A 248 -9.91 14.83 15.62
N ALA A 249 -9.35 14.39 16.74
CA ALA A 249 -10.03 14.58 18.01
C ALA A 249 -10.30 16.08 18.14
N VAL A 250 -11.48 16.48 17.66
CA VAL A 250 -12.13 17.62 18.25
C VAL A 250 -12.29 17.12 19.68
N GLU A 251 -11.44 17.57 20.61
CA GLU A 251 -11.83 17.56 22.01
C GLU A 251 -13.21 18.18 21.98
N MET A 252 -14.25 17.31 21.90
CA MET A 252 -15.56 17.70 22.28
C MET A 252 -15.41 18.00 23.77
N ALA A 253 -15.03 19.25 24.05
CA ALA A 253 -15.43 19.86 25.29
C ALA A 253 -16.93 19.54 25.38
N ALA A 254 -17.21 18.56 26.23
CA ALA A 254 -18.58 18.22 26.59
C ALA A 254 -19.33 19.54 26.75
N SER A 255 -20.50 19.65 26.16
CA SER A 255 -21.52 20.69 26.24
C SER A 255 -21.42 21.51 27.55
N GLY A 256 -20.47 22.39 27.60
CA GLY A 256 -20.24 23.43 28.59
C GLY A 256 -19.60 24.57 27.82
N ASP A 257 -20.05 25.77 28.03
CA ASP A 257 -19.63 27.01 27.37
C ASP A 257 -18.10 27.04 27.12
N VAL A 258 -17.66 26.68 25.90
CA VAL A 258 -16.22 26.67 25.57
C VAL A 258 -15.80 28.13 25.51
N ASP A 259 -14.98 28.53 26.47
CA ASP A 259 -14.41 29.87 26.49
C ASP A 259 -13.30 30.01 25.44
N TYR A 260 -13.72 30.29 24.20
CA TYR A 260 -12.81 30.52 23.09
C TYR A 260 -11.83 31.65 23.34
N ALA A 261 -12.21 32.65 24.18
CA ALA A 261 -11.35 33.76 24.52
C ALA A 261 -10.16 33.29 25.35
N SER A 262 -10.37 32.44 26.33
CA SER A 262 -9.28 31.84 27.14
C SER A 262 -8.33 31.00 26.30
N LEU A 263 -8.83 30.16 25.38
CA LEU A 263 -7.99 29.35 24.48
C LEU A 263 -7.14 30.23 23.53
N VAL A 264 -7.70 31.33 23.03
CA VAL A 264 -6.94 32.28 22.19
C VAL A 264 -5.87 32.99 23.04
N ARG A 265 -6.20 33.39 24.26
CA ARG A 265 -5.26 34.05 25.19
C ARG A 265 -4.05 33.15 25.49
N GLU A 266 -4.31 31.88 25.81
CA GLU A 266 -3.25 30.89 26.10
C GLU A 266 -2.25 30.77 24.93
N LEU A 267 -2.73 30.68 23.69
CA LEU A 267 -1.87 30.64 22.51
C LEU A 267 -1.09 31.96 22.30
N MET A 268 -1.70 33.11 22.61
CA MET A 268 -1.03 34.39 22.54
C MET A 268 0.07 34.52 23.61
N GLU A 269 -0.14 33.99 24.82
CA GLU A 269 0.88 33.94 25.89
C GLU A 269 2.06 33.04 25.50
N GLN A 270 1.83 32.04 24.63
CA GLN A 270 2.87 31.21 24.03
C GLN A 270 3.57 31.87 22.84
N GLY A 271 3.28 33.15 22.55
CA GLY A 271 3.90 33.93 21.48
C GLY A 271 3.27 33.79 20.11
N VAL A 272 2.08 33.17 20.00
CA VAL A 272 1.36 33.05 18.73
C VAL A 272 0.59 34.35 18.45
N ASP A 273 0.70 34.85 17.21
CA ASP A 273 -0.07 36.02 16.77
C ASP A 273 -1.58 35.80 16.92
N LYS A 274 -2.32 36.82 17.35
CA LYS A 274 -3.77 36.75 17.60
C LYS A 274 -4.57 36.17 16.43
N LYS A 275 -4.25 36.58 15.20
CA LYS A 275 -4.93 36.10 13.99
C LYS A 275 -4.70 34.59 13.76
N GLU A 276 -3.51 34.11 14.04
CA GLU A 276 -3.14 32.70 13.92
C GLU A 276 -3.69 31.87 15.11
N ALA A 277 -3.71 32.44 16.33
CA ALA A 277 -4.35 31.84 17.49
C ALA A 277 -5.86 31.61 17.24
N ILE A 278 -6.58 32.61 16.73
CA ILE A 278 -7.99 32.48 16.35
C ILE A 278 -8.20 31.39 15.29
N ARG A 279 -7.34 31.31 14.27
CA ARG A 279 -7.40 30.27 13.24
C ARG A 279 -7.20 28.88 13.83
N THR A 280 -6.24 28.77 14.72
CA THR A 280 -5.90 27.51 15.40
C THR A 280 -7.00 27.03 16.32
N VAL A 281 -7.58 27.92 17.15
CA VAL A 281 -8.73 27.59 18.00
C VAL A 281 -9.96 27.22 17.16
N ALA A 282 -10.28 27.97 16.12
CA ALA A 282 -11.40 27.66 15.23
C ALA A 282 -11.26 26.26 14.61
N ARG A 283 -10.06 25.90 14.18
CA ARG A 283 -9.76 24.58 13.63
C ARG A 283 -9.79 23.48 14.70
N ARG A 284 -9.25 23.72 15.90
CA ARG A 284 -9.26 22.77 17.03
C ARG A 284 -10.69 22.48 17.52
N CYS A 285 -11.51 23.52 17.61
CA CYS A 285 -12.88 23.39 18.13
C CYS A 285 -13.92 23.07 17.04
N GLY A 286 -13.54 22.93 15.77
CA GLY A 286 -14.45 22.61 14.68
C GLY A 286 -15.53 23.68 14.44
N VAL A 287 -15.28 24.95 14.82
CA VAL A 287 -16.26 26.05 14.74
C VAL A 287 -15.86 27.07 13.70
N PRO A 288 -16.83 27.83 13.14
CA PRO A 288 -16.53 28.92 12.21
C PRO A 288 -15.58 29.95 12.84
N LYS A 289 -14.54 30.38 12.11
CA LYS A 289 -13.57 31.37 12.56
C LYS A 289 -14.24 32.65 13.13
N ARG A 290 -15.42 33.03 12.60
CA ARG A 290 -16.20 34.13 13.05
C ARG A 290 -16.65 34.03 14.51
N SER A 291 -17.00 32.80 14.96
CA SER A 291 -17.43 32.52 16.35
C SER A 291 -16.27 32.76 17.32
N VAL A 292 -15.08 32.23 17.01
CA VAL A 292 -13.89 32.45 17.83
C VAL A 292 -13.43 33.90 17.81
N TYR A 293 -13.50 34.55 16.65
CA TYR A 293 -13.17 35.95 16.53
C TYR A 293 -14.08 36.82 17.41
N GLN A 294 -15.38 36.58 17.42
CA GLN A 294 -16.34 37.33 18.27
C GLN A 294 -16.03 37.13 19.77
N ALA A 295 -15.71 35.89 20.20
CA ALA A 295 -15.32 35.63 21.57
C ALA A 295 -14.00 36.31 21.98
N ALA A 296 -13.08 36.47 21.04
CA ALA A 296 -11.74 37.04 21.27
C ALA A 296 -11.69 38.59 21.02
N LEU A 297 -12.82 39.24 20.79
CA LEU A 297 -12.86 40.73 20.55
C LEU A 297 -12.36 41.52 21.75
N SER A 298 -12.52 41.00 22.96
CA SER A 298 -12.12 41.65 24.21
C SER A 298 -10.66 41.39 24.62
N LEU A 299 -9.93 40.57 23.88
CA LEU A 299 -8.48 40.28 24.03
C LEU A 299 -7.67 41.23 23.16
#